data_5784c017cb307eab50ea642ce7ab5678
#
_entry.id   5784c017cb307eab50ea642ce7ab5678
#
_cell.length_a   1.000
_cell.length_b   1.000
_cell.length_c   1.000
_cell.angle_alpha   90.00
_cell.angle_beta   90.00
_cell.angle_gamma   90.00
#
_symmetry.space_group_name_H-M   'P 1'
#
loop_
_entity.id
_entity.type
_entity.pdbx_description
1 polymer ?
#
loop_
_entity_poly.entity_id
_entity_poly.type
_entity_poly.pdbx_seq_one_letter_code
_entity_poly.pdbx_strand_id
1 'polypeptide(L)'
;MRASAQRLGDAVRRLRAAGSVVVVGTCPDFGVITAIPQPLRAVVRSRGLRLAHFQAAAVRATGGVPVPLADLLAPEFLQAPEEMFADDHYHPSAAGYALAARLLLPAVAHALGEWTGGPIPDLPWVSAAAESQTMSARLRVLSRIWRRNATEIATSITEPADRPDNLPVASLH
;
A
#
# COMPACT_ATOMS: atom_id res chain seq x y z
N MET A 1 -5.80 13.93 16.82
CA MET A 1 -5.74 13.80 15.35
C MET A 1 -4.89 14.89 14.71
N ARG A 2 -5.22 16.19 14.86
CA ARG A 2 -4.37 17.25 14.28
C ARG A 2 -2.91 17.17 14.74
N ALA A 3 -2.66 17.01 16.03
CA ALA A 3 -1.30 16.86 16.54
C ALA A 3 -0.56 15.62 15.98
N SER A 4 -1.26 14.50 15.77
CA SER A 4 -0.66 13.32 15.14
C SER A 4 -0.32 13.56 13.68
N ALA A 5 -1.19 14.25 12.93
CA ALA A 5 -0.92 14.63 11.55
C ALA A 5 0.22 15.66 11.45
N GLN A 6 0.33 16.58 12.40
CA GLN A 6 1.46 17.53 12.47
C GLN A 6 2.79 16.79 12.68
N ARG A 7 2.86 15.81 13.62
CA ARG A 7 4.07 14.99 13.81
C ARG A 7 4.45 14.23 12.54
N LEU A 8 3.47 13.72 11.80
CA LEU A 8 3.70 13.10 10.50
C LEU A 8 4.29 14.12 9.51
N GLY A 9 3.72 15.31 9.41
CA GLY A 9 4.24 16.40 8.57
C GLY A 9 5.67 16.77 8.96
N ASP A 10 5.99 16.85 10.26
CA ASP A 10 7.35 17.12 10.72
C ASP A 10 8.33 16.02 10.30
N ALA A 11 7.93 14.75 10.38
CA ALA A 11 8.75 13.63 9.90
C ALA A 11 8.97 13.70 8.38
N VAL A 12 7.92 13.97 7.60
CA VAL A 12 8.02 14.16 6.14
C VAL A 12 8.98 15.31 5.80
N ARG A 13 8.86 16.44 6.49
CA ARG A 13 9.75 17.59 6.28
C ARG A 13 11.21 17.24 6.54
N ARG A 14 11.50 16.48 7.60
CA ARG A 14 12.88 16.06 7.92
C ARG A 14 13.43 15.12 6.85
N LEU A 15 12.65 14.16 6.37
CA LEU A 15 13.06 13.25 5.30
C LEU A 15 13.28 13.99 3.98
N ARG A 16 12.39 14.93 3.65
CA ARG A 16 12.54 15.80 2.47
C ARG A 16 13.80 16.66 2.54
N ALA A 17 14.08 17.23 3.71
CA ALA A 17 15.31 18.00 3.94
C ALA A 17 16.58 17.17 3.82
N ALA A 18 16.51 15.85 4.07
CA ALA A 18 17.59 14.90 3.84
C ALA A 18 17.66 14.40 2.38
N GLY A 19 16.88 14.99 1.44
CA GLY A 19 16.90 14.63 0.03
C GLY A 19 16.03 13.45 -0.36
N SER A 20 15.23 12.90 0.58
CA SER A 20 14.37 11.75 0.28
C SER A 20 13.11 12.15 -0.48
N VAL A 21 12.65 11.33 -1.41
CA VAL A 21 11.29 11.36 -1.92
C VAL A 21 10.38 10.65 -0.92
N VAL A 22 9.27 11.28 -0.53
CA VAL A 22 8.39 10.76 0.51
C VAL A 22 6.98 10.58 -0.03
N VAL A 23 6.54 9.32 -0.06
CA VAL A 23 5.16 8.93 -0.38
C VAL A 23 4.53 8.34 0.88
N VAL A 24 3.33 8.76 1.22
CA VAL A 24 2.65 8.36 2.46
C VAL A 24 1.27 7.81 2.15
N GLY A 25 1.04 6.53 2.45
CA GLY A 25 -0.31 5.99 2.54
C GLY A 25 -1.03 6.59 3.75
N THR A 26 -2.18 7.23 3.54
CA THR A 26 -2.97 7.78 4.65
C THR A 26 -3.76 6.67 5.35
N CYS A 27 -4.34 7.00 6.51
CA CYS A 27 -5.15 6.05 7.29
C CYS A 27 -6.21 5.37 6.42
N PRO A 28 -6.30 4.02 6.42
CA PRO A 28 -7.31 3.29 5.65
C PRO A 28 -8.72 3.45 6.27
N ASP A 29 -9.75 3.00 5.54
CA ASP A 29 -11.11 2.96 6.06
C ASP A 29 -11.31 1.75 7.00
N PHE A 30 -11.31 1.98 8.29
CA PHE A 30 -11.59 0.93 9.29
C PHE A 30 -13.04 0.45 9.30
N GLY A 31 -13.94 1.09 8.54
CA GLY A 31 -15.31 0.64 8.37
C GLY A 31 -15.46 -0.69 7.62
N VAL A 32 -14.40 -1.09 6.87
CA VAL A 32 -14.37 -2.37 6.17
C VAL A 32 -14.07 -3.55 7.10
N ILE A 33 -13.57 -3.31 8.32
CA ILE A 33 -13.22 -4.35 9.30
C ILE A 33 -14.48 -4.84 10.00
N THR A 34 -15.05 -5.94 9.50
CA THR A 34 -16.32 -6.50 10.01
C THR A 34 -16.18 -7.10 11.41
N ALA A 35 -14.99 -7.50 11.82
CA ALA A 35 -14.69 -7.96 13.17
C ALA A 35 -14.91 -6.88 14.26
N ILE A 36 -14.92 -5.61 13.89
CA ILE A 36 -15.25 -4.53 14.81
C ILE A 36 -16.77 -4.41 14.92
N PRO A 37 -17.39 -4.61 16.12
CA PRO A 37 -18.83 -4.56 16.26
C PRO A 37 -19.37 -3.13 16.14
N GLN A 38 -20.65 -3.01 15.74
CA GLN A 38 -21.38 -1.75 15.81
C GLN A 38 -21.76 -1.44 17.27
N PRO A 39 -21.77 -0.16 17.69
CA PRO A 39 -21.52 1.06 16.91
C PRO A 39 -20.03 1.46 16.81
N LEU A 40 -19.12 0.71 17.45
CA LEU A 40 -17.70 1.05 17.50
C LEU A 40 -17.10 1.18 16.11
N ARG A 41 -17.46 0.29 15.18
CA ARG A 41 -17.00 0.33 13.79
C ARG A 41 -17.33 1.66 13.10
N ALA A 42 -18.52 2.20 13.29
CA ALA A 42 -18.89 3.50 12.75
C ALA A 42 -18.06 4.64 13.34
N VAL A 43 -17.75 4.57 14.63
CA VAL A 43 -16.91 5.56 15.32
C VAL A 43 -15.47 5.53 14.80
N VAL A 44 -14.85 4.34 14.70
CA VAL A 44 -13.46 4.21 14.23
C VAL A 44 -13.34 4.59 12.76
N ARG A 45 -14.35 4.25 11.93
CA ARG A 45 -14.44 4.71 10.55
C ARG A 45 -14.40 6.23 10.45
N SER A 46 -15.33 6.90 11.12
CA SER A 46 -15.42 8.37 11.11
C SER A 46 -14.11 9.02 11.56
N ARG A 47 -13.50 8.49 12.61
CA ARG A 47 -12.23 9.02 13.12
C ARG A 47 -11.06 8.73 12.18
N GLY A 48 -10.99 7.53 11.58
CA GLY A 48 -9.99 7.14 10.60
C GLY A 48 -10.01 8.04 9.36
N LEU A 49 -11.19 8.25 8.77
CA LEU A 49 -11.36 9.12 7.60
C LEU A 49 -10.97 10.59 7.91
N ARG A 50 -11.34 11.09 9.09
CA ARG A 50 -10.89 12.43 9.52
C ARG A 50 -9.37 12.51 9.73
N LEU A 51 -8.75 11.45 10.26
CA LEU A 51 -7.30 11.37 10.41
C LEU A 51 -6.63 11.35 9.03
N ALA A 52 -7.11 10.54 8.09
CA ALA A 52 -6.62 10.48 6.70
C ALA A 52 -6.62 11.86 6.03
N HIS A 53 -7.70 12.64 6.22
CA HIS A 53 -7.78 14.00 5.72
C HIS A 53 -6.69 14.91 6.31
N PHE A 54 -6.49 14.90 7.62
CA PHE A 54 -5.43 15.70 8.25
C PHE A 54 -4.03 15.25 7.86
N GLN A 55 -3.80 13.94 7.72
CA GLN A 55 -2.53 13.37 7.25
C GLN A 55 -2.25 13.85 5.83
N ALA A 56 -3.20 13.72 4.91
CA ALA A 56 -3.04 14.17 3.53
C ALA A 56 -2.69 15.67 3.44
N ALA A 57 -3.37 16.52 4.22
CA ALA A 57 -3.07 17.94 4.26
C ALA A 57 -1.66 18.23 4.80
N ALA A 58 -1.25 17.57 5.90
CA ALA A 58 0.07 17.75 6.50
C ALA A 58 1.20 17.28 5.59
N VAL A 59 1.01 16.13 4.92
CA VAL A 59 1.98 15.56 3.97
C VAL A 59 2.17 16.48 2.77
N ARG A 60 1.09 16.96 2.16
CA ARG A 60 1.17 17.93 1.04
C ARG A 60 1.88 19.22 1.44
N ALA A 61 1.53 19.77 2.60
CA ALA A 61 2.13 21.00 3.11
C ALA A 61 3.64 20.92 3.36
N THR A 62 4.18 19.70 3.43
CA THR A 62 5.61 19.44 3.68
C THR A 62 6.34 18.82 2.48
N GLY A 63 5.71 18.85 1.29
CA GLY A 63 6.30 18.40 0.04
C GLY A 63 6.34 16.88 -0.16
N GLY A 64 5.56 16.12 0.64
CA GLY A 64 5.33 14.70 0.42
C GLY A 64 4.12 14.43 -0.47
N VAL A 65 4.01 13.20 -0.95
CA VAL A 65 2.89 12.72 -1.79
C VAL A 65 1.96 11.84 -0.96
N PRO A 66 0.75 12.30 -0.60
CA PRO A 66 -0.20 11.45 0.11
C PRO A 66 -0.99 10.57 -0.84
N VAL A 67 -1.18 9.29 -0.47
CA VAL A 67 -2.01 8.31 -1.19
C VAL A 67 -3.22 7.96 -0.33
N PRO A 68 -4.46 8.17 -0.82
CA PRO A 68 -5.68 7.99 -0.05
C PRO A 68 -6.05 6.50 0.05
N LEU A 69 -5.43 5.76 0.97
CA LEU A 69 -5.67 4.32 1.12
C LEU A 69 -7.11 3.98 1.50
N ALA A 70 -7.82 4.87 2.20
CA ALA A 70 -9.23 4.67 2.53
C ALA A 70 -10.09 4.47 1.27
N ASP A 71 -9.90 5.32 0.27
CA ASP A 71 -10.68 5.27 -0.98
C ASP A 71 -10.22 4.14 -1.90
N LEU A 72 -8.93 3.81 -1.85
CA LEU A 72 -8.30 2.87 -2.77
C LEU A 72 -8.46 1.41 -2.33
N LEU A 73 -8.41 1.14 -1.02
CA LEU A 73 -8.47 -0.23 -0.49
C LEU A 73 -9.91 -0.69 -0.19
N ALA A 74 -10.78 0.21 0.27
CA ALA A 74 -12.10 -0.17 0.75
C ALA A 74 -12.94 -0.99 -0.24
N PRO A 75 -12.96 -0.71 -1.55
CA PRO A 75 -13.77 -1.49 -2.49
C PRO A 75 -13.40 -2.97 -2.52
N GLU A 76 -12.10 -3.30 -2.58
CA GLU A 76 -11.63 -4.69 -2.66
C GLU A 76 -11.82 -5.42 -1.32
N PHE A 77 -11.55 -4.73 -0.20
CA PHE A 77 -11.75 -5.30 1.14
C PHE A 77 -13.22 -5.56 1.47
N LEU A 78 -14.15 -4.81 0.88
CA LEU A 78 -15.58 -5.07 0.99
C LEU A 78 -16.06 -6.18 0.04
N GLN A 79 -15.46 -6.28 -1.14
CA GLN A 79 -15.85 -7.24 -2.16
C GLN A 79 -15.34 -8.65 -1.89
N ALA A 80 -14.10 -8.78 -1.36
CA ALA A 80 -13.45 -10.04 -1.12
C ALA A 80 -12.77 -10.08 0.29
N PRO A 81 -13.54 -9.93 1.39
CA PRO A 81 -12.98 -9.83 2.72
C PRO A 81 -12.15 -11.06 3.12
N GLU A 82 -12.58 -12.27 2.75
CA GLU A 82 -11.87 -13.53 3.06
C GLU A 82 -10.49 -13.64 2.39
N GLU A 83 -10.29 -12.97 1.27
CA GLU A 83 -9.00 -12.91 0.57
C GLU A 83 -8.14 -11.76 1.10
N MET A 84 -8.76 -10.62 1.39
CA MET A 84 -8.06 -9.38 1.74
C MET A 84 -7.63 -9.32 3.21
N PHE A 85 -8.36 -9.99 4.13
CA PHE A 85 -7.99 -10.07 5.54
C PHE A 85 -7.28 -11.38 5.86
N ALA A 86 -6.43 -11.36 6.88
CA ALA A 86 -5.87 -12.56 7.50
C ALA A 86 -6.94 -13.29 8.33
N ASP A 87 -6.60 -14.46 8.89
CA ASP A 87 -7.50 -15.31 9.68
C ASP A 87 -8.13 -14.60 10.89
N ASP A 88 -7.53 -13.52 11.35
CA ASP A 88 -8.05 -12.70 12.44
C ASP A 88 -9.16 -11.72 12.00
N HIS A 89 -9.47 -11.67 10.70
CA HIS A 89 -10.43 -10.75 10.08
C HIS A 89 -10.21 -9.26 10.42
N TYR A 90 -9.01 -8.92 10.82
CA TYR A 90 -8.62 -7.58 11.25
C TYR A 90 -7.41 -7.03 10.48
N HIS A 91 -6.34 -7.80 10.41
CA HIS A 91 -5.14 -7.41 9.67
C HIS A 91 -5.25 -7.81 8.20
N PRO A 92 -4.66 -7.03 7.28
CA PRO A 92 -4.58 -7.44 5.89
C PRO A 92 -3.83 -8.77 5.74
N SER A 93 -4.31 -9.62 4.85
CA SER A 93 -3.59 -10.81 4.39
C SER A 93 -2.39 -10.44 3.51
N ALA A 94 -1.63 -11.43 3.06
CA ALA A 94 -0.59 -11.22 2.05
C ALA A 94 -1.17 -10.58 0.77
N ALA A 95 -2.37 -10.98 0.32
CA ALA A 95 -3.07 -10.38 -0.81
C ALA A 95 -3.48 -8.93 -0.53
N GLY A 96 -3.97 -8.64 0.68
CA GLY A 96 -4.31 -7.28 1.10
C GLY A 96 -3.10 -6.34 1.12
N TYR A 97 -1.95 -6.79 1.62
CA TYR A 97 -0.71 -6.01 1.56
C TYR A 97 -0.19 -5.85 0.13
N ALA A 98 -0.26 -6.90 -0.70
CA ALA A 98 0.11 -6.82 -2.10
C ALA A 98 -0.76 -5.81 -2.87
N LEU A 99 -2.06 -5.75 -2.57
CA LEU A 99 -2.96 -4.73 -3.09
C LEU A 99 -2.53 -3.32 -2.67
N ALA A 100 -2.23 -3.12 -1.38
CA ALA A 100 -1.78 -1.82 -0.87
C ALA A 100 -0.48 -1.37 -1.55
N ALA A 101 0.50 -2.26 -1.70
CA ALA A 101 1.75 -1.97 -2.40
C ALA A 101 1.50 -1.57 -3.86
N ARG A 102 0.62 -2.28 -4.57
CA ARG A 102 0.25 -1.93 -5.95
C ARG A 102 -0.37 -0.55 -6.08
N LEU A 103 -1.23 -0.20 -5.14
CA LEU A 103 -1.93 1.09 -5.17
C LEU A 103 -1.01 2.26 -4.80
N LEU A 104 0.06 2.00 -4.05
CA LEU A 104 1.11 2.96 -3.76
C LEU A 104 2.09 3.15 -4.92
N LEU A 105 2.34 2.10 -5.70
CA LEU A 105 3.37 2.08 -6.73
C LEU A 105 3.26 3.21 -7.77
N PRO A 106 2.08 3.57 -8.31
CA PRO A 106 1.96 4.70 -9.25
C PRO A 106 2.39 6.03 -8.65
N ALA A 107 2.09 6.26 -7.37
CA ALA A 107 2.49 7.48 -6.69
C ALA A 107 4.00 7.52 -6.42
N VAL A 108 4.60 6.37 -6.12
CA VAL A 108 6.06 6.23 -5.96
C VAL A 108 6.75 6.48 -7.31
N ALA A 109 6.28 5.84 -8.39
CA ALA A 109 6.86 6.02 -9.72
C ALA A 109 6.77 7.47 -10.20
N HIS A 110 5.61 8.13 -9.99
CA HIS A 110 5.43 9.53 -10.32
C HIS A 110 6.36 10.43 -9.49
N ALA A 111 6.46 10.22 -8.21
CA ALA A 111 7.30 11.00 -7.32
C ALA A 111 8.81 10.83 -7.62
N LEU A 112 9.23 9.65 -8.07
CA LEU A 112 10.60 9.39 -8.53
C LEU A 112 10.86 9.95 -9.92
N GLY A 113 9.87 10.08 -10.80
CA GLY A 113 9.98 10.71 -12.13
C GLY A 113 10.26 12.20 -12.04
N GLU A 114 9.84 12.87 -10.98
CA GLU A 114 10.20 14.23 -10.62
C GLU A 114 11.59 14.34 -9.99
N TRP A 115 12.21 13.20 -9.65
CA TRP A 115 13.55 13.11 -9.13
C TRP A 115 14.56 13.19 -10.28
N THR A 116 15.42 14.18 -10.29
CA THR A 116 16.43 14.46 -11.33
C THR A 116 17.57 13.44 -11.39
N GLY A 117 17.51 12.34 -10.66
CA GLY A 117 18.55 11.31 -10.56
C GLY A 117 18.57 10.25 -11.66
N GLY A 118 17.74 10.39 -12.70
CA GLY A 118 17.70 9.48 -13.86
C GLY A 118 16.27 9.11 -14.26
N PRO A 119 16.02 8.78 -15.54
CA PRO A 119 14.70 8.39 -15.98
C PRO A 119 14.29 7.08 -15.30
N ILE A 120 13.14 7.08 -14.65
CA ILE A 120 12.43 5.84 -14.41
C ILE A 120 12.13 5.26 -15.79
N PRO A 121 12.39 3.97 -16.04
CA PRO A 121 11.98 3.35 -17.29
C PRO A 121 10.53 3.72 -17.54
N ASP A 122 10.22 4.21 -18.73
CA ASP A 122 8.85 4.53 -19.14
C ASP A 122 7.95 3.34 -18.82
N LEU A 123 7.23 3.46 -17.72
CA LEU A 123 6.15 2.53 -17.43
C LEU A 123 4.96 3.09 -18.20
N PRO A 124 4.59 2.51 -19.36
CA PRO A 124 3.64 3.11 -20.32
C PRO A 124 2.28 3.41 -19.73
N TRP A 125 2.00 2.83 -18.56
CA TRP A 125 0.78 3.00 -17.78
C TRP A 125 0.82 4.19 -16.81
N VAL A 126 2.00 4.76 -16.53
CA VAL A 126 2.13 5.97 -15.68
C VAL A 126 1.86 7.21 -16.50
N SER A 127 2.40 7.30 -17.71
CA SER A 127 2.15 8.42 -18.64
C SER A 127 0.72 8.45 -19.15
N ALA A 128 0.14 7.29 -19.52
CA ALA A 128 -1.26 7.17 -19.91
C ALA A 128 -2.23 7.47 -18.74
N ALA A 129 -1.81 7.26 -17.50
CA ALA A 129 -2.60 7.55 -16.32
C ALA A 129 -2.64 9.04 -15.95
N ALA A 130 -1.62 9.83 -16.35
CA ALA A 130 -1.58 11.27 -16.06
C ALA A 130 -2.59 12.07 -16.90
N GLU A 131 -2.93 11.58 -18.10
CA GLU A 131 -3.65 12.39 -19.07
C GLU A 131 -5.15 12.16 -19.19
N SER A 132 -5.77 11.07 -18.76
CA SER A 132 -7.19 10.90 -19.13
C SER A 132 -8.09 9.96 -18.35
N GLN A 133 -7.88 9.52 -17.12
CA GLN A 133 -8.88 8.60 -16.54
C GLN A 133 -9.16 8.78 -15.04
N THR A 134 -10.45 8.66 -14.68
CA THR A 134 -10.91 8.55 -13.30
C THR A 134 -10.20 7.38 -12.59
N MET A 135 -9.95 7.54 -11.30
CA MET A 135 -9.24 6.58 -10.42
C MET A 135 -9.71 5.12 -10.62
N SER A 136 -11.01 4.91 -10.83
CA SER A 136 -11.61 3.58 -11.03
C SER A 136 -11.21 2.89 -12.35
N ALA A 137 -10.86 3.63 -13.39
CA ALA A 137 -10.37 3.06 -14.65
C ALA A 137 -8.90 2.65 -14.53
N ARG A 138 -8.11 3.39 -13.74
CA ARG A 138 -6.71 3.07 -13.42
C ARG A 138 -6.59 1.76 -12.64
N LEU A 139 -7.48 1.54 -11.66
CA LEU A 139 -7.54 0.31 -10.87
C LEU A 139 -7.85 -0.93 -11.73
N ARG A 140 -8.73 -0.81 -12.72
CA ARG A 140 -9.07 -1.91 -13.64
C ARG A 140 -7.92 -2.33 -14.55
N VAL A 141 -7.08 -1.41 -14.99
CA VAL A 141 -5.90 -1.71 -15.82
C VAL A 141 -4.83 -2.41 -14.98
N LEU A 142 -4.56 -1.90 -13.79
CA LEU A 142 -3.58 -2.48 -12.86
C LEU A 142 -3.98 -3.89 -12.41
N SER A 143 -5.27 -4.15 -12.13
CA SER A 143 -5.76 -5.47 -11.75
C SER A 143 -5.62 -6.54 -12.85
N ARG A 144 -5.69 -6.16 -14.14
CA ARG A 144 -5.47 -7.08 -15.27
C ARG A 144 -4.01 -7.48 -15.44
N ILE A 145 -3.10 -6.52 -15.31
CA ILE A 145 -1.65 -6.76 -15.45
C ILE A 145 -1.16 -7.66 -14.31
N TRP A 146 -1.67 -7.47 -13.13
CA TRP A 146 -1.22 -8.23 -11.97
C TRP A 146 -1.75 -9.65 -11.90
N ARG A 147 -3.00 -9.91 -12.31
CA ARG A 147 -3.50 -11.29 -12.43
C ARG A 147 -2.58 -12.15 -13.31
N ARG A 148 -1.94 -11.56 -14.29
CA ARG A 148 -0.97 -12.24 -15.15
C ARG A 148 0.37 -12.51 -14.46
N ASN A 149 0.84 -11.57 -13.62
CA ASN A 149 2.13 -11.71 -12.91
C ASN A 149 2.01 -12.46 -11.57
N ALA A 150 0.83 -12.45 -10.93
CA ALA A 150 0.60 -13.20 -9.69
C ALA A 150 0.69 -14.71 -9.89
N THR A 151 0.31 -15.22 -11.07
CA THR A 151 0.44 -16.62 -11.42
C THR A 151 1.92 -17.03 -11.54
N GLU A 152 2.77 -16.17 -12.09
CA GLU A 152 4.22 -16.43 -12.23
C GLU A 152 4.93 -16.39 -10.86
N ILE A 153 4.54 -15.48 -9.97
CA ILE A 153 5.11 -15.39 -8.61
C ILE A 153 4.65 -16.57 -7.74
N ALA A 154 3.39 -16.97 -7.84
CA ALA A 154 2.86 -18.13 -7.10
C ALA A 154 3.55 -19.43 -7.53
N THR A 155 3.85 -19.61 -8.81
CA THR A 155 4.60 -20.78 -9.33
C THR A 155 6.06 -20.78 -8.84
N SER A 156 6.68 -19.61 -8.74
CA SER A 156 8.06 -19.47 -8.25
C SER A 156 8.22 -19.75 -6.73
N ILE A 157 7.15 -19.59 -5.95
CA ILE A 157 7.19 -19.85 -4.49
C ILE A 157 6.87 -21.33 -4.17
N THR A 158 6.26 -22.06 -5.11
CA THR A 158 5.81 -23.44 -4.89
C THR A 158 6.88 -24.47 -5.26
N GLU A 159 8.01 -24.07 -5.80
CA GLU A 159 9.13 -24.98 -6.00
C GLU A 159 9.80 -25.27 -4.65
N PRO A 160 9.74 -26.52 -4.12
CA PRO A 160 10.42 -26.84 -2.88
C PRO A 160 11.93 -26.73 -3.10
N ALA A 161 12.58 -25.85 -2.34
CA ALA A 161 14.03 -25.80 -2.27
C ALA A 161 14.54 -27.22 -1.88
N ASP A 162 15.23 -27.85 -2.80
CA ASP A 162 15.94 -29.12 -2.58
C ASP A 162 16.87 -28.93 -1.37
N ARG A 163 16.52 -29.57 -0.27
CA ARG A 163 17.29 -29.55 0.97
C ARG A 163 18.41 -30.58 0.79
N PRO A 164 19.68 -30.20 0.79
CA PRO A 164 20.73 -31.19 0.84
C PRO A 164 20.74 -31.82 2.25
N ASP A 165 20.19 -33.02 2.34
CA ASP A 165 20.44 -33.94 3.46
C ASP A 165 21.92 -34.35 3.41
N ASN A 166 22.78 -33.67 4.17
CA ASN A 166 24.01 -34.24 4.67
C ASN A 166 24.76 -33.26 5.57
N LEU A 167 24.43 -33.27 6.86
CA LEU A 167 25.34 -32.82 7.90
C LEU A 167 25.86 -34.06 8.67
N PRO A 168 27.16 -34.28 8.74
CA PRO A 168 27.71 -35.39 9.52
C PRO A 168 27.54 -35.10 11.01
N VAL A 169 26.99 -36.11 11.72
CA VAL A 169 26.88 -36.11 13.18
C VAL A 169 28.29 -36.25 13.74
N ALA A 170 28.83 -35.19 14.37
CA ALA A 170 30.06 -35.27 15.13
C ALA A 170 29.81 -36.04 16.42
N SER A 171 30.40 -37.22 16.53
CA SER A 171 30.47 -38.01 17.77
C SER A 171 31.41 -37.32 18.75
N LEU A 172 30.88 -36.92 19.88
CA LEU A 172 31.69 -36.55 21.07
C LEU A 172 31.97 -37.81 21.88
N HIS A 173 33.24 -38.19 21.96
CA HIS A 173 33.80 -39.00 23.02
C HIS A 173 34.44 -38.06 24.06
#